data_b30042e29f266f6638eee9df487e35a4
#
_entry.id   b30042e29f266f6638eee9df487e35a4
#
_cell.length_a   1.000
_cell.length_b   1.000
_cell.length_c   1.000
_cell.angle_alpha   90.00
_cell.angle_beta   90.00
_cell.angle_gamma   90.00
#
_symmetry.space_group_name_H-M   'P 1'
#
loop_
_entity.id
_entity.type
_entity.pdbx_description
1 polymer ?
#
loop_
_entity_poly.entity_id
_entity_poly.type
_entity_poly.pdbx_seq_one_letter_code
_entity_poly.pdbx_strand_id
1 'polypeptide(L)' 'VFGMIAFCDKAMHTIGAALEKDEYFTIVGPTKVDLYEDGSFRSTRKTRYFTDFNGKRYKVIVEEA' A
#
# COMPACT_ATOMS: atom_id res chain seq x y z
N VAL A 1 0.19 -24.92 2.71
CA VAL A 1 -0.75 -23.96 2.17
C VAL A 1 -0.60 -22.61 2.84
N PHE A 2 -0.46 -22.61 4.14
CA PHE A 2 -0.36 -21.36 4.87
C PHE A 2 0.90 -20.55 4.54
N GLY A 3 1.97 -21.25 4.15
CA GLY A 3 3.20 -20.58 3.74
C GLY A 3 3.07 -19.81 2.43
N MET A 4 1.94 -19.97 1.73
CA MET A 4 1.69 -19.28 0.47
C MET A 4 0.89 -17.99 0.63
N ILE A 5 0.43 -17.70 1.85
CA ILE A 5 -0.31 -16.47 2.12
C ILE A 5 0.66 -15.30 2.18
N ALA A 6 0.43 -14.34 1.30
CA ALA A 6 1.22 -13.11 1.31
C ALA A 6 0.63 -12.13 2.32
N PHE A 7 1.50 -11.43 3.01
CA PHE A 7 1.09 -10.42 3.99
C PHE A 7 1.32 -8.99 3.50
N CYS A 8 1.26 -8.79 2.19
CA CYS A 8 1.44 -7.46 1.60
C CYS A 8 0.38 -6.47 2.10
N ASP A 9 -0.85 -6.94 2.26
CA ASP A 9 -1.92 -6.11 2.78
C ASP A 9 -1.68 -5.70 4.23
N LYS A 10 -1.25 -6.65 5.05
CA LYS A 10 -0.91 -6.39 6.45
C LYS A 10 0.27 -5.42 6.56
N ALA A 11 1.32 -5.64 5.75
CA ALA A 11 2.47 -4.76 5.72
C ALA A 11 2.08 -3.33 5.31
N MET A 12 1.24 -3.21 4.30
CA MET A 12 0.75 -1.92 3.85
C MET A 12 -0.09 -1.23 4.94
N HIS A 13 -0.92 -1.99 5.64
CA HIS A 13 -1.72 -1.46 6.74
C HIS A 13 -0.83 -0.92 7.87
N THR A 14 0.22 -1.64 8.21
CA THR A 14 1.19 -1.23 9.24
C THR A 14 1.91 0.06 8.83
N ILE A 15 2.35 0.13 7.58
CA ILE A 15 3.01 1.31 7.03
C ILE A 15 2.04 2.50 7.05
N GLY A 16 0.80 2.28 6.61
CA GLY A 16 -0.23 3.31 6.58
C GLY A 16 -0.52 3.86 7.99
N ALA A 17 -0.63 2.98 8.97
CA ALA A 17 -0.86 3.40 10.34
C ALA A 17 0.29 4.25 10.89
N ALA A 18 1.52 3.89 10.57
CA ALA A 18 2.70 4.66 10.96
C ALA A 18 2.70 6.05 10.30
N LEU A 19 2.35 6.11 9.02
CA LEU A 19 2.26 7.38 8.30
C LEU A 19 1.16 8.29 8.85
N GLU A 20 0.01 7.70 9.21
CA GLU A 20 -1.10 8.48 9.77
C GLU A 20 -0.77 9.09 11.13
N LYS A 21 0.08 8.44 11.90
CA LYS A 21 0.51 8.95 13.20
C LYS A 21 1.53 10.06 13.08
N ASP A 22 2.18 10.18 11.93
CA ASP A 22 3.21 11.17 11.71
C ASP A 22 2.58 12.41 11.08
N GLU A 23 2.68 13.53 11.76
CA GLU A 23 2.05 14.78 11.34
C GLU A 23 2.62 15.35 10.05
N TYR A 24 3.77 14.85 9.58
CA TYR A 24 4.37 15.30 8.34
C TYR A 24 3.74 14.67 7.10
N PHE A 25 2.92 13.62 7.27
CA PHE A 25 2.38 12.86 6.15
C PHE A 25 0.87 12.73 6.20
N THR A 26 0.26 12.74 5.02
CA THR A 26 -1.17 12.52 4.86
C THR A 26 -1.39 11.46 3.80
N ILE A 27 -2.13 10.42 4.13
CA ILE A 27 -2.46 9.36 3.18
C ILE A 27 -3.53 9.86 2.21
N VAL A 28 -3.33 9.56 0.92
CA VAL A 28 -4.21 9.97 -0.16
C VAL A 28 -4.84 8.74 -0.80
N GLY A 29 -6.12 8.55 -0.57
CA GLY A 29 -6.88 7.47 -1.19
C GLY A 29 -6.66 6.10 -0.55
N PRO A 30 -7.35 5.08 -1.07
CA PRO A 30 -7.27 3.72 -0.54
C PRO A 30 -6.03 2.99 -1.04
N THR A 31 -5.73 1.85 -0.40
CA THR A 31 -4.74 0.92 -0.90
C THR A 31 -5.21 0.35 -2.23
N LYS A 32 -4.35 0.43 -3.24
CA LYS A 32 -4.64 -0.11 -4.56
C LYS A 32 -4.06 -1.51 -4.69
N VAL A 33 -4.83 -2.40 -5.32
CA VAL A 33 -4.41 -3.77 -5.58
C VAL A 33 -3.99 -3.90 -7.06
N ASP A 34 -3.18 -4.92 -7.34
CA ASP A 34 -2.73 -5.20 -8.70
C ASP A 34 -3.69 -6.18 -9.35
N LEU A 35 -4.42 -5.71 -10.35
CA LEU A 35 -5.46 -6.49 -11.01
C LEU A 35 -5.23 -6.58 -12.51
N TYR A 36 -5.70 -7.68 -13.11
CA TYR A 36 -5.87 -7.77 -14.56
C TYR A 36 -7.08 -6.95 -14.98
N GLU A 37 -7.23 -6.75 -16.28
CA GLU A 37 -8.36 -5.97 -16.83
C GLU A 37 -9.73 -6.54 -16.47
N ASP A 38 -9.81 -7.86 -16.28
CA ASP A 38 -11.07 -8.54 -15.93
C ASP A 38 -11.41 -8.44 -14.43
N GLY A 39 -10.56 -7.77 -13.64
CA GLY A 39 -10.77 -7.61 -12.21
C GLY A 39 -10.18 -8.71 -11.34
N SER A 40 -9.59 -9.76 -11.95
CA SER A 40 -8.92 -10.80 -11.16
C SER A 40 -7.57 -10.33 -10.63
N PHE A 41 -7.10 -10.93 -9.55
CA PHE A 41 -5.82 -10.57 -8.95
C PHE A 41 -4.66 -11.00 -9.84
N ARG A 42 -3.79 -10.06 -10.15
CA ARG A 42 -2.58 -10.30 -10.91
C ARG A 42 -1.42 -10.69 -10.00
N SER A 43 -1.32 -9.99 -8.89
CA SER A 43 -0.29 -10.27 -7.90
C SER A 43 -0.77 -9.78 -6.54
N THR A 44 0.02 -10.04 -5.50
CA THR A 44 -0.28 -9.59 -4.14
C THR A 44 0.22 -8.18 -3.87
N ARG A 45 0.83 -7.54 -4.87
CA ARG A 45 1.38 -6.19 -4.73
C ARG A 45 0.31 -5.18 -4.32
N LYS A 46 0.65 -4.36 -3.36
CA LYS A 46 -0.22 -3.28 -2.89
C LYS A 46 0.49 -1.95 -3.06
N THR A 47 -0.25 -0.94 -3.44
CA THR A 47 0.28 0.40 -3.65
C THR A 47 -0.57 1.41 -2.91
N ARG A 48 0.08 2.37 -2.27
CA ARG A 48 -0.65 3.45 -1.60
C ARG A 48 0.10 4.77 -1.81
N TYR A 49 -0.67 5.85 -1.88
CA TYR A 49 -0.11 7.19 -2.10
C TYR A 49 -0.23 8.01 -0.83
N PHE A 50 0.72 8.89 -0.62
CA PHE A 50 0.67 9.84 0.47
C PHE A 50 1.39 11.12 0.07
N THR A 51 1.12 12.20 0.81
CA THR A 51 1.78 13.49 0.58
C THR A 51 2.53 13.89 1.84
N ASP A 52 3.57 14.69 1.69
CA ASP A 52 4.24 15.27 2.82
C ASP A 52 3.58 16.62 3.17
N PHE A 53 4.10 17.23 4.19
CA PHE A 53 3.66 18.51 4.70
C PHE A 53 3.82 19.65 3.66
N ASN A 54 4.72 19.50 2.70
CA ASN A 54 4.90 20.46 1.60
C ASN A 54 4.00 20.18 0.38
N GLY A 55 3.19 19.15 0.45
CA GLY A 55 2.32 18.76 -0.65
C GLY A 55 2.99 17.89 -1.70
N LYS A 56 4.23 17.46 -1.50
CA LYS A 56 4.89 16.53 -2.39
C LYS A 56 4.27 15.16 -2.28
N ARG A 57 4.07 14.52 -3.43
CA ARG A 57 3.40 13.24 -3.51
C ARG A 57 4.40 12.10 -3.57
N TYR A 58 4.11 11.03 -2.82
CA TYR A 58 4.93 9.84 -2.74
C TYR A 58 4.08 8.60 -2.97
N LYS A 59 4.74 7.54 -3.36
CA LYS A 59 4.10 6.24 -3.57
C LYS A 59 4.87 5.19 -2.78
N VAL A 60 4.16 4.35 -2.04
CA VAL A 60 4.74 3.20 -1.36
C VAL A 60 4.18 1.93 -1.99
N ILE A 61 5.05 0.99 -2.29
CA ILE A 61 4.69 -0.29 -2.89
C ILE A 61 5.20 -1.40 -1.98
N VAL A 62 4.33 -2.35 -1.69
CA VAL A 62 4.69 -3.57 -0.96
C VAL A 62 4.43 -4.75 -1.89
N GLU A 63 5.45 -5.55 -2.14
CA GLU A 63 5.35 -6.73 -2.99
C GLU A 63 6.30 -7.80 -2.50
N GLU A 64 6.02 -9.04 -2.85
CA GLU A 64 6.90 -10.15 -2.51
C GLU A 64 8.21 -10.04 -3.29
N ALA A 65 9.30 -10.28 -2.58
CA ALA A 65 10.63 -10.24 -3.18
C ALA A 65 10.93 -11.52 -3.97
#